data_ddb940c9fef016887cd004ea3ba6d1e8
#
_entry.id   ddb940c9fef016887cd004ea3ba6d1e8
#
_cell.length_a   1.000
_cell.length_b   1.000
_cell.length_c   1.000
_cell.angle_alpha   90.00
_cell.angle_beta   90.00
_cell.angle_gamma   90.00
#
_symmetry.space_group_name_H-M   'P 1'
#
loop_
_entity.id
_entity.type
_entity.pdbx_description
1 polymer ?
#
loop_
_entity_poly.entity_id
_entity_poly.type
_entity_poly.pdbx_seq_one_letter_code
_entity_poly.pdbx_strand_id
1 'polypeptide(L)'
;MSTKMQRLFSLMMAVLMMLSLTACGGNATSSTPASVSGSGSESGEQVSEAAKRLEEQKELNIMFVAGNFAESMQKIYDDYEKEYGVKINYTILGVDTYFQKMLVEMSSESDAYDLIYLMSPQFLQYASNDWLYPLDDLIADKSITDDALLDLDGLMQSSVDAQRYEDKLYGLPVCSLTTLLYWRKDLFEAAGLDPEQPPETWEELREYAQLLHKDGVYGVGMRGARSAGGSEGLIWEWPMVMYSMGGDFVADFPNDMTPTLNTPEVVESVEYYADLLQNYSFPGATTCNFEDITVSVQQGDLAMWIDGAAIVPNYIDPEKSKTREEDVGFAPVPAGPEGRCAPLNVHSVNIPKNAKNKERAWHFMQWALSEETLVRLGTEGNLVTVSREAVYNNADFIEKNDVGDSAWLNAMRDSLANYAMPQYRPLNPEWPEVADIVSNYISDVFAKQISAEEAMEIANEEVAEVYREAGYIS
;
A
#
# COMPACT_ATOMS: atom_id res chain seq x y z
N MET A 1 32.26 22.42 -10.37
CA MET A 1 32.14 23.86 -10.71
C MET A 1 31.32 24.53 -9.63
N SER A 2 31.83 25.58 -9.06
CA SER A 2 31.52 26.14 -7.75
C SER A 2 30.09 26.66 -7.55
N THR A 3 29.55 26.37 -6.39
CA THR A 3 28.26 26.78 -5.78
C THR A 3 27.99 28.29 -5.70
N LYS A 4 28.84 29.13 -6.26
CA LYS A 4 28.70 30.59 -6.29
C LYS A 4 27.97 31.15 -7.54
N MET A 5 27.69 30.32 -8.53
CA MET A 5 27.08 30.78 -9.79
C MET A 5 25.56 30.56 -9.84
N GLN A 6 24.98 29.82 -8.91
CA GLN A 6 23.52 29.64 -8.82
C GLN A 6 22.79 30.74 -8.04
N ARG A 7 23.49 31.51 -7.19
CA ARG A 7 22.86 32.57 -6.41
C ARG A 7 22.74 33.94 -7.14
N LEU A 8 23.27 34.07 -8.35
CA LEU A 8 23.19 35.32 -9.13
C LEU A 8 21.99 35.33 -10.11
N PHE A 9 21.33 34.25 -10.36
CA PHE A 9 20.17 34.19 -11.27
C PHE A 9 18.82 34.46 -10.60
N SER A 10 18.73 34.36 -9.28
CA SER A 10 17.48 34.57 -8.52
C SER A 10 17.19 36.05 -8.14
N LEU A 11 18.08 36.98 -8.43
CA LEU A 11 17.91 38.38 -8.02
C LEU A 11 17.52 39.35 -9.16
N MET A 12 17.28 38.84 -10.37
CA MET A 12 17.02 39.69 -11.54
C MET A 12 15.59 39.64 -12.10
N MET A 13 14.67 38.97 -11.42
CA MET A 13 13.25 38.83 -11.85
C MET A 13 12.22 39.50 -10.94
N ALA A 14 12.65 40.34 -9.99
CA ALA A 14 11.75 40.95 -9.01
C ALA A 14 11.52 42.47 -9.20
N VAL A 15 11.84 43.06 -10.35
CA VAL A 15 11.69 44.52 -10.59
C VAL A 15 11.05 44.80 -11.96
N LEU A 16 9.84 44.27 -12.21
CA LEU A 16 9.02 44.76 -13.34
C LEU A 16 7.56 44.36 -13.20
N MET A 17 6.85 44.86 -12.19
CA MET A 17 5.39 44.93 -12.18
C MET A 17 4.90 45.84 -11.05
N MET A 18 5.09 47.14 -11.24
CA MET A 18 4.27 48.17 -10.61
C MET A 18 4.17 49.33 -11.60
N LEU A 19 2.96 49.51 -12.16
CA LEU A 19 2.41 50.79 -12.58
C LEU A 19 1.26 50.56 -13.58
N SER A 20 0.04 50.63 -13.08
CA SER A 20 -1.04 51.38 -13.74
C SER A 20 -2.34 51.24 -12.93
N LEU A 21 -2.53 52.16 -12.02
CA LEU A 21 -3.81 52.55 -11.44
C LEU A 21 -4.21 53.85 -12.12
N THR A 22 -5.53 54.02 -12.27
CA THR A 22 -6.34 55.22 -12.51
C THR A 22 -7.19 55.09 -13.80
N ALA A 23 -8.49 55.40 -13.84
CA ALA A 23 -9.37 56.12 -12.96
C ALA A 23 -10.80 55.99 -13.42
N CYS A 24 -11.75 56.15 -12.47
CA CYS A 24 -13.00 56.94 -12.52
C CYS A 24 -14.05 56.59 -13.60
N GLY A 25 -15.33 56.56 -13.32
CA GLY A 25 -16.18 57.01 -12.25
C GLY A 25 -17.62 57.07 -12.72
N GLY A 26 -18.57 56.82 -11.83
CA GLY A 26 -19.83 57.46 -11.63
C GLY A 26 -20.93 57.26 -12.71
N ASN A 27 -22.14 56.87 -12.46
CA ASN A 27 -23.15 57.43 -11.60
C ASN A 27 -24.45 56.59 -11.63
N ALA A 28 -25.18 56.60 -10.57
CA ALA A 28 -26.47 55.97 -10.34
C ALA A 28 -27.62 56.62 -11.13
N THR A 29 -28.70 55.89 -11.38
CA THR A 29 -30.08 56.13 -10.92
C THR A 29 -31.10 55.27 -11.68
N SER A 30 -31.85 54.54 -11.01
CA SER A 30 -33.26 54.55 -10.60
C SER A 30 -34.27 53.74 -11.44
N SER A 31 -34.93 52.84 -10.68
CA SER A 31 -36.37 52.51 -10.63
C SER A 31 -37.10 51.82 -11.79
N THR A 32 -37.46 50.59 -11.55
CA THR A 32 -38.76 49.84 -11.49
C THR A 32 -39.94 50.31 -12.38
N PRO A 33 -40.97 49.44 -12.71
CA PRO A 33 -41.14 47.98 -12.55
C PRO A 33 -41.84 47.28 -13.74
N ALA A 34 -41.79 45.93 -13.67
CA ALA A 34 -42.79 44.95 -14.03
C ALA A 34 -43.49 44.92 -15.39
N SER A 35 -43.31 43.77 -16.07
CA SER A 35 -44.41 43.05 -16.68
C SER A 35 -44.15 41.56 -16.68
N VAL A 36 -45.06 40.81 -16.06
CA VAL A 36 -45.15 39.34 -16.06
C VAL A 36 -45.64 38.93 -17.45
N SER A 37 -44.88 38.10 -18.11
CA SER A 37 -45.40 37.21 -19.14
C SER A 37 -44.76 35.85 -18.94
N GLY A 38 -45.56 34.86 -18.61
CA GLY A 38 -45.16 33.47 -18.49
C GLY A 38 -44.67 32.92 -19.82
N SER A 39 -43.61 32.22 -19.76
CA SER A 39 -43.24 31.26 -20.77
C SER A 39 -42.69 30.01 -20.07
N GLY A 40 -43.16 28.87 -20.50
CA GLY A 40 -42.93 27.59 -19.88
C GLY A 40 -41.44 27.30 -19.66
N SER A 41 -41.16 26.77 -18.51
CA SER A 41 -39.89 26.15 -18.22
C SER A 41 -39.77 24.85 -19.00
N GLU A 42 -39.12 24.89 -20.18
CA GLU A 42 -38.35 23.75 -20.64
C GLU A 42 -37.15 23.69 -19.70
N SER A 43 -37.18 22.78 -18.71
CA SER A 43 -36.02 22.38 -17.97
C SER A 43 -35.17 21.50 -18.92
N GLY A 44 -34.46 22.13 -19.85
CA GLY A 44 -33.30 21.52 -20.48
C GLY A 44 -32.24 21.40 -19.40
N GLU A 45 -31.99 20.20 -18.91
CA GLU A 45 -30.83 19.89 -18.08
C GLU A 45 -29.62 20.36 -18.85
N GLN A 46 -28.98 21.40 -18.34
CA GLN A 46 -27.74 21.93 -18.92
C GLN A 46 -26.64 20.92 -18.57
N VAL A 47 -26.29 20.02 -19.53
CA VAL A 47 -25.21 19.04 -19.36
C VAL A 47 -23.95 19.76 -18.88
N SER A 48 -23.37 19.30 -17.80
CA SER A 48 -22.17 19.91 -17.23
C SER A 48 -20.98 19.85 -18.20
N GLU A 49 -20.03 20.74 -18.03
CA GLU A 49 -18.81 20.71 -18.86
C GLU A 49 -17.99 19.43 -18.62
N ALA A 50 -17.99 18.90 -17.40
CA ALA A 50 -17.34 17.62 -17.09
C ALA A 50 -18.01 16.44 -17.80
N ALA A 51 -19.35 16.39 -17.81
CA ALA A 51 -20.08 15.35 -18.54
C ALA A 51 -19.84 15.41 -20.04
N LYS A 52 -19.71 16.60 -20.64
CA LYS A 52 -19.35 16.75 -22.06
C LYS A 52 -17.95 16.23 -22.32
N ARG A 53 -16.96 16.60 -21.47
CA ARG A 53 -15.61 16.09 -21.61
C ARG A 53 -15.57 14.58 -21.47
N LEU A 54 -16.29 13.99 -20.52
CA LEU A 54 -16.40 12.55 -20.36
C LEU A 54 -16.92 11.88 -21.64
N GLU A 55 -17.92 12.44 -22.30
CA GLU A 55 -18.44 11.91 -23.59
C GLU A 55 -17.46 12.05 -24.74
N GLU A 56 -16.65 13.09 -24.77
CA GLU A 56 -15.64 13.34 -25.81
C GLU A 56 -14.39 12.47 -25.65
N GLN A 57 -14.04 12.08 -24.42
CA GLN A 57 -12.88 11.28 -24.10
C GLN A 57 -13.11 9.80 -24.46
N LYS A 58 -12.64 9.39 -25.63
CA LYS A 58 -12.84 8.04 -26.21
C LYS A 58 -11.61 7.14 -26.09
N GLU A 59 -10.57 7.60 -25.42
CA GLU A 59 -9.36 6.83 -25.14
C GLU A 59 -9.00 6.95 -23.67
N LEU A 60 -8.38 5.91 -23.13
CA LEU A 60 -7.82 5.88 -21.78
C LEU A 60 -6.43 5.25 -21.83
N ASN A 61 -5.42 5.98 -21.41
CA ASN A 61 -4.03 5.53 -21.40
C ASN A 61 -3.62 5.13 -19.98
N ILE A 62 -3.36 3.85 -19.76
CA ILE A 62 -3.10 3.27 -18.45
C ILE A 62 -1.65 2.77 -18.38
N MET A 63 -0.96 3.05 -17.28
CA MET A 63 0.28 2.36 -16.95
C MET A 63 0.18 1.73 -15.57
N PHE A 64 0.32 0.40 -15.51
CA PHE A 64 0.25 -0.37 -14.28
C PHE A 64 1.51 -1.22 -14.07
N VAL A 65 1.78 -1.50 -12.80
CA VAL A 65 2.77 -2.49 -12.41
C VAL A 65 2.24 -3.89 -12.68
N ALA A 66 3.10 -4.80 -13.14
CA ALA A 66 2.76 -6.22 -13.31
C ALA A 66 2.38 -6.85 -11.96
N GLY A 67 1.30 -7.61 -11.94
CA GLY A 67 0.76 -8.29 -10.76
C GLY A 67 -0.73 -8.56 -10.88
N ASN A 68 -1.29 -9.17 -9.84
CA ASN A 68 -2.65 -9.73 -9.86
C ASN A 68 -3.73 -8.74 -10.33
N PHE A 69 -3.64 -7.45 -9.93
CA PHE A 69 -4.62 -6.46 -10.37
C PHE A 69 -4.53 -6.21 -11.88
N ALA A 70 -3.33 -5.86 -12.37
CA ALA A 70 -3.15 -5.55 -13.79
C ALA A 70 -3.50 -6.74 -14.69
N GLU A 71 -3.09 -7.94 -14.30
CA GLU A 71 -3.34 -9.18 -15.04
C GLU A 71 -4.83 -9.57 -15.02
N SER A 72 -5.52 -9.34 -13.91
CA SER A 72 -6.96 -9.56 -13.79
C SER A 72 -7.74 -8.53 -14.61
N MET A 73 -7.35 -7.26 -14.55
CA MET A 73 -7.96 -6.19 -15.36
C MET A 73 -7.85 -6.42 -16.86
N GLN A 74 -6.74 -6.99 -17.35
CA GLN A 74 -6.60 -7.31 -18.78
C GLN A 74 -7.70 -8.24 -19.31
N LYS A 75 -8.27 -9.08 -18.46
CA LYS A 75 -9.33 -10.03 -18.84
C LYS A 75 -10.67 -9.33 -19.10
N ILE A 76 -10.88 -8.13 -18.55
CA ILE A 76 -12.16 -7.42 -18.58
C ILE A 76 -12.10 -6.05 -19.28
N TYR A 77 -10.94 -5.62 -19.80
CA TYR A 77 -10.84 -4.35 -20.55
C TYR A 77 -11.79 -4.30 -21.76
N ASP A 78 -11.92 -5.40 -22.48
CA ASP A 78 -12.81 -5.50 -23.64
C ASP A 78 -14.28 -5.24 -23.28
N ASP A 79 -14.71 -5.55 -22.05
CA ASP A 79 -16.08 -5.32 -21.60
C ASP A 79 -16.31 -3.83 -21.40
N TYR A 80 -15.38 -3.12 -20.74
CA TYR A 80 -15.43 -1.67 -20.62
C TYR A 80 -15.40 -0.97 -21.99
N GLU A 81 -14.52 -1.42 -22.90
CA GLU A 81 -14.44 -0.87 -24.25
C GLU A 81 -15.77 -1.02 -25.02
N LYS A 82 -16.41 -2.18 -24.93
CA LYS A 82 -17.71 -2.45 -25.59
C LYS A 82 -18.85 -1.66 -24.97
N GLU A 83 -18.89 -1.57 -23.66
CA GLU A 83 -19.98 -0.93 -22.94
C GLU A 83 -19.97 0.60 -23.12
N TYR A 84 -18.79 1.22 -23.01
CA TYR A 84 -18.64 2.68 -23.03
C TYR A 84 -18.11 3.25 -24.34
N GLY A 85 -17.75 2.43 -25.30
CA GLY A 85 -17.18 2.87 -26.59
C GLY A 85 -15.86 3.60 -26.45
N VAL A 86 -15.04 3.19 -25.50
CA VAL A 86 -13.74 3.78 -25.15
C VAL A 86 -12.64 2.78 -25.47
N LYS A 87 -11.52 3.24 -26.00
CA LYS A 87 -10.34 2.41 -26.24
C LYS A 87 -9.39 2.50 -25.07
N ILE A 88 -9.01 1.35 -24.51
CA ILE A 88 -7.99 1.26 -23.46
C ILE A 88 -6.63 0.96 -24.10
N ASN A 89 -5.69 1.88 -23.96
CA ASN A 89 -4.29 1.68 -24.28
C ASN A 89 -3.54 1.42 -22.97
N TYR A 90 -2.98 0.23 -22.79
CA TYR A 90 -2.34 -0.11 -21.52
C TYR A 90 -0.88 -0.51 -21.70
N THR A 91 -0.07 -0.18 -20.69
CA THR A 91 1.32 -0.58 -20.55
C THR A 91 1.48 -1.25 -19.17
N ILE A 92 2.00 -2.47 -19.13
CA ILE A 92 2.25 -3.20 -17.89
C ILE A 92 3.74 -3.51 -17.84
N LEU A 93 4.39 -3.13 -16.73
CA LEU A 93 5.83 -3.24 -16.54
C LEU A 93 6.14 -3.92 -15.20
N GLY A 94 7.27 -4.63 -15.13
CA GLY A 94 7.80 -5.12 -13.85
C GLY A 94 8.10 -3.97 -12.90
N VAL A 95 8.06 -4.24 -11.60
CA VAL A 95 8.08 -3.25 -10.50
C VAL A 95 9.17 -2.20 -10.67
N ASP A 96 10.43 -2.61 -10.81
CA ASP A 96 11.56 -1.67 -10.91
C ASP A 96 11.48 -0.78 -12.15
N THR A 97 11.17 -1.37 -13.32
CA THR A 97 11.04 -0.64 -14.58
C THR A 97 9.86 0.32 -14.53
N TYR A 98 8.76 -0.10 -13.88
CA TYR A 98 7.57 0.72 -13.68
C TYR A 98 7.89 1.99 -12.91
N PHE A 99 8.45 1.86 -11.70
CA PHE A 99 8.71 3.03 -10.85
C PHE A 99 9.78 3.96 -11.41
N GLN A 100 10.84 3.41 -12.05
CA GLN A 100 11.83 4.23 -12.74
C GLN A 100 11.20 5.05 -13.87
N LYS A 101 10.33 4.42 -14.69
CA LYS A 101 9.63 5.11 -15.77
C LYS A 101 8.65 6.14 -15.22
N MET A 102 7.86 5.79 -14.20
CA MET A 102 6.89 6.71 -13.60
C MET A 102 7.55 7.94 -13.00
N LEU A 103 8.68 7.79 -12.33
CA LEU A 103 9.43 8.92 -11.79
C LEU A 103 9.83 9.92 -12.89
N VAL A 104 10.27 9.42 -14.05
CA VAL A 104 10.62 10.26 -15.22
C VAL A 104 9.37 10.93 -15.79
N GLU A 105 8.27 10.21 -15.99
CA GLU A 105 7.02 10.76 -16.54
C GLU A 105 6.46 11.86 -15.61
N MET A 106 6.40 11.62 -14.31
CA MET A 106 5.85 12.58 -13.35
C MET A 106 6.74 13.82 -13.21
N SER A 107 8.06 13.65 -13.06
CA SER A 107 9.00 14.76 -12.91
C SER A 107 9.14 15.61 -14.17
N SER A 108 8.82 15.09 -15.34
CA SER A 108 8.77 15.81 -16.62
C SER A 108 7.40 16.43 -16.93
N GLU A 109 6.43 16.34 -16.00
CA GLU A 109 5.04 16.78 -16.19
C GLU A 109 4.38 16.19 -17.45
N SER A 110 4.69 14.92 -17.73
CA SER A 110 4.14 14.18 -18.88
C SER A 110 2.62 14.06 -18.82
N ASP A 111 1.97 14.10 -19.95
CA ASP A 111 0.54 13.89 -20.14
C ASP A 111 0.24 12.57 -20.88
N ALA A 112 1.21 11.65 -20.88
CA ALA A 112 1.14 10.40 -21.64
C ALA A 112 0.17 9.37 -21.05
N TYR A 113 -0.10 9.46 -19.73
CA TYR A 113 -0.95 8.51 -19.03
C TYR A 113 -2.08 9.22 -18.29
N ASP A 114 -3.26 8.60 -18.30
CA ASP A 114 -4.47 9.10 -17.65
C ASP A 114 -4.71 8.41 -16.31
N LEU A 115 -4.21 7.18 -16.15
CA LEU A 115 -4.34 6.39 -14.94
C LEU A 115 -3.06 5.62 -14.65
N ILE A 116 -2.63 5.64 -13.38
CA ILE A 116 -1.43 4.98 -12.89
C ILE A 116 -1.73 4.18 -11.62
N TYR A 117 -0.81 3.28 -11.25
CA TYR A 117 -0.90 2.44 -10.07
C TYR A 117 0.20 2.79 -9.08
N LEU A 118 -0.15 3.05 -7.82
CA LEU A 118 0.81 3.35 -6.76
C LEU A 118 0.68 2.38 -5.60
N MET A 119 1.79 2.14 -4.93
CA MET A 119 1.89 1.48 -3.63
C MET A 119 2.08 2.54 -2.55
N SER A 120 1.74 2.24 -1.29
CA SER A 120 1.82 3.21 -0.20
C SER A 120 3.13 4.01 -0.13
N PRO A 121 4.33 3.44 -0.32
CA PRO A 121 5.56 4.22 -0.25
C PRO A 121 5.67 5.29 -1.34
N GLN A 122 5.22 4.99 -2.56
CA GLN A 122 5.28 5.91 -3.68
C GLN A 122 4.15 6.94 -3.66
N PHE A 123 3.01 6.56 -3.12
CA PHE A 123 1.84 7.45 -3.05
C PHE A 123 2.19 8.80 -2.42
N LEU A 124 2.82 8.79 -1.24
CA LEU A 124 3.14 10.02 -0.54
C LEU A 124 4.14 10.90 -1.29
N GLN A 125 5.19 10.29 -1.87
CA GLN A 125 6.14 10.99 -2.72
C GLN A 125 5.44 11.72 -3.88
N TYR A 126 4.48 11.06 -4.52
CA TYR A 126 3.77 11.62 -5.68
C TYR A 126 2.76 12.70 -5.28
N ALA A 127 2.06 12.51 -4.17
CA ALA A 127 1.12 13.49 -3.66
C ALA A 127 1.83 14.78 -3.17
N SER A 128 2.93 14.64 -2.41
CA SER A 128 3.70 15.77 -1.88
C SER A 128 4.42 16.59 -2.96
N ASN A 129 4.78 15.97 -4.09
CA ASN A 129 5.35 16.65 -5.25
C ASN A 129 4.30 17.26 -6.18
N ASP A 130 3.02 17.23 -5.82
CA ASP A 130 1.91 17.77 -6.63
C ASP A 130 1.82 17.10 -8.02
N TRP A 131 2.13 15.80 -8.10
CA TRP A 131 2.08 15.03 -9.35
C TRP A 131 0.74 14.31 -9.57
N LEU A 132 -0.13 14.28 -8.56
CA LEU A 132 -1.44 13.64 -8.61
C LEU A 132 -2.57 14.67 -8.69
N TYR A 133 -3.68 14.26 -9.27
CA TYR A 133 -4.91 15.05 -9.30
C TYR A 133 -5.79 14.70 -8.10
N PRO A 134 -6.22 15.68 -7.26
CA PRO A 134 -7.12 15.41 -6.14
C PRO A 134 -8.51 15.01 -6.65
N LEU A 135 -9.11 14.00 -6.01
CA LEU A 135 -10.36 13.39 -6.46
C LEU A 135 -11.61 14.10 -5.90
N ASP A 136 -11.46 14.97 -4.91
CA ASP A 136 -12.58 15.56 -4.16
C ASP A 136 -13.59 16.29 -5.07
N ASP A 137 -13.08 17.07 -6.04
CA ASP A 137 -13.93 17.79 -6.99
C ASP A 137 -14.67 16.82 -7.94
N LEU A 138 -14.01 15.72 -8.35
CA LEU A 138 -14.63 14.68 -9.17
C LEU A 138 -15.72 13.97 -8.40
N ILE A 139 -15.48 13.61 -7.13
CA ILE A 139 -16.46 12.99 -6.23
C ILE A 139 -17.69 13.90 -6.04
N ALA A 140 -17.48 15.20 -5.91
CA ALA A 140 -18.55 16.17 -5.71
C ALA A 140 -19.40 16.41 -6.98
N ASP A 141 -18.83 16.21 -8.16
CA ASP A 141 -19.54 16.42 -9.43
C ASP A 141 -20.43 15.21 -9.79
N LYS A 142 -21.72 15.32 -9.43
CA LYS A 142 -22.71 14.26 -9.67
C LYS A 142 -23.12 14.07 -11.15
N SER A 143 -22.58 14.86 -12.04
CA SER A 143 -22.76 14.66 -13.49
C SER A 143 -21.82 13.61 -14.08
N ILE A 144 -20.74 13.26 -13.35
CA ILE A 144 -19.72 12.27 -13.74
C ILE A 144 -19.45 11.24 -12.63
N THR A 145 -20.06 11.41 -11.47
CA THR A 145 -19.95 10.47 -10.34
C THR A 145 -21.27 9.78 -10.11
N ASP A 146 -21.26 8.47 -10.25
CA ASP A 146 -22.35 7.58 -9.83
C ASP A 146 -22.06 7.09 -8.41
N ASP A 147 -22.78 7.61 -7.43
CA ASP A 147 -22.59 7.26 -6.02
C ASP A 147 -22.85 5.77 -5.73
N ALA A 148 -23.72 5.12 -6.50
CA ALA A 148 -23.98 3.70 -6.32
C ALA A 148 -22.87 2.83 -6.90
N LEU A 149 -22.26 3.27 -8.00
CA LEU A 149 -21.12 2.57 -8.62
C LEU A 149 -19.83 2.76 -7.81
N LEU A 150 -19.58 4.00 -7.36
CA LEU A 150 -18.42 4.35 -6.55
C LEU A 150 -18.49 3.69 -5.17
N ASP A 151 -19.63 3.84 -4.49
CA ASP A 151 -19.88 3.37 -3.12
C ASP A 151 -18.62 3.53 -2.24
N LEU A 152 -18.23 4.79 -2.05
CA LEU A 152 -16.98 5.14 -1.34
C LEU A 152 -16.96 4.63 0.11
N ASP A 153 -18.12 4.64 0.77
CA ASP A 153 -18.29 4.14 2.14
C ASP A 153 -18.17 2.61 2.22
N GLY A 154 -18.38 1.90 1.11
CA GLY A 154 -18.16 0.45 1.00
C GLY A 154 -16.70 0.03 0.86
N LEU A 155 -15.78 0.99 0.66
CA LEU A 155 -14.34 0.74 0.71
C LEU A 155 -13.86 0.70 2.17
N MET A 156 -12.81 -0.07 2.45
CA MET A 156 -12.16 -0.12 3.76
C MET A 156 -11.59 1.26 4.11
N GLN A 157 -12.12 1.91 5.15
CA GLN A 157 -11.80 3.31 5.46
C GLN A 157 -10.32 3.52 5.79
N SER A 158 -9.66 2.60 6.48
CA SER A 158 -8.21 2.65 6.71
C SER A 158 -7.41 2.72 5.39
N SER A 159 -7.90 2.03 4.36
CA SER A 159 -7.28 2.03 3.03
C SER A 159 -7.58 3.31 2.26
N VAL A 160 -8.78 3.88 2.41
CA VAL A 160 -9.13 5.20 1.84
C VAL A 160 -8.30 6.30 2.50
N ASP A 161 -8.17 6.28 3.83
CA ASP A 161 -7.40 7.27 4.58
C ASP A 161 -5.91 7.22 4.22
N ALA A 162 -5.37 6.04 3.93
CA ALA A 162 -4.01 5.88 3.41
C ALA A 162 -3.79 6.50 2.02
N GLN A 163 -4.85 6.96 1.33
CA GLN A 163 -4.78 7.66 0.04
C GLN A 163 -5.07 9.17 0.17
N ARG A 164 -5.00 9.70 1.40
CA ARG A 164 -5.13 11.13 1.66
C ARG A 164 -3.77 11.78 1.89
N TYR A 165 -3.64 12.98 1.38
CA TYR A 165 -2.54 13.89 1.66
C TYR A 165 -3.11 15.30 1.86
N GLU A 166 -2.76 15.99 2.97
CA GLU A 166 -3.31 17.30 3.34
C GLU A 166 -4.86 17.36 3.24
N ASP A 167 -5.53 16.36 3.84
CA ASP A 167 -6.99 16.17 3.88
C ASP A 167 -7.67 15.90 2.52
N LYS A 168 -6.94 15.86 1.40
CA LYS A 168 -7.49 15.54 0.08
C LYS A 168 -7.25 14.09 -0.30
N LEU A 169 -8.20 13.52 -1.01
CA LEU A 169 -8.09 12.17 -1.55
C LEU A 169 -7.44 12.22 -2.94
N TYR A 170 -6.38 11.42 -3.16
CA TYR A 170 -5.64 11.41 -4.43
C TYR A 170 -5.66 10.06 -5.16
N GLY A 171 -6.20 9.03 -4.54
CA GLY A 171 -6.31 7.70 -5.13
C GLY A 171 -7.48 6.92 -4.57
N LEU A 172 -7.90 5.88 -5.28
CA LEU A 172 -8.83 4.89 -4.73
C LEU A 172 -8.08 3.59 -4.47
N PRO A 173 -8.27 2.98 -3.28
CA PRO A 173 -7.60 1.75 -2.93
C PRO A 173 -8.13 0.57 -3.75
N VAL A 174 -7.23 -0.17 -4.38
CA VAL A 174 -7.51 -1.38 -5.15
C VAL A 174 -7.44 -2.61 -4.27
N CYS A 175 -6.30 -2.75 -3.58
CA CYS A 175 -6.06 -3.87 -2.69
C CYS A 175 -5.32 -3.41 -1.43
N SER A 176 -5.57 -4.14 -0.36
CA SER A 176 -4.98 -3.93 0.96
C SER A 176 -4.23 -5.18 1.34
N LEU A 177 -2.89 -5.06 1.37
CA LEU A 177 -2.02 -6.17 1.71
C LEU A 177 -1.69 -6.13 3.18
N THR A 178 -1.83 -7.28 3.83
CA THR A 178 -1.45 -7.51 5.22
C THR A 178 -0.70 -8.82 5.36
N THR A 179 -0.20 -9.09 6.55
CA THR A 179 0.58 -10.27 6.89
C THR A 179 -0.23 -11.17 7.81
N LEU A 180 -0.06 -12.48 7.65
CA LEU A 180 -0.66 -13.51 8.49
C LEU A 180 0.41 -14.43 9.07
N LEU A 181 0.05 -15.10 10.15
CA LEU A 181 0.73 -16.27 10.67
C LEU A 181 0.13 -17.53 10.02
N TYR A 182 1.01 -18.42 9.59
CA TYR A 182 0.70 -19.72 9.04
C TYR A 182 1.39 -20.81 9.84
N TRP A 183 0.76 -21.98 9.95
CA TRP A 183 1.40 -23.13 10.58
C TRP A 183 0.96 -24.46 9.97
N ARG A 184 1.80 -25.47 10.15
CA ARG A 184 1.57 -26.85 9.72
C ARG A 184 0.87 -27.61 10.84
N LYS A 185 -0.44 -27.83 10.69
CA LYS A 185 -1.30 -28.57 11.63
C LYS A 185 -0.78 -29.98 11.91
N ASP A 186 -0.33 -30.68 10.87
CA ASP A 186 0.23 -32.02 10.98
C ASP A 186 1.55 -32.06 11.79
N LEU A 187 2.41 -31.04 11.65
CA LEU A 187 3.65 -30.92 12.43
C LEU A 187 3.36 -30.53 13.89
N PHE A 188 2.33 -29.74 14.14
CA PHE A 188 1.86 -29.42 15.49
C PHE A 188 1.38 -30.67 16.20
N GLU A 189 0.49 -31.46 15.57
CA GLU A 189 0.00 -32.73 16.12
C GLU A 189 1.14 -33.68 16.39
N ALA A 190 2.10 -33.84 15.46
CA ALA A 190 3.27 -34.69 15.65
C ALA A 190 4.18 -34.26 16.80
N ALA A 191 4.20 -32.98 17.15
CA ALA A 191 4.93 -32.43 18.29
C ALA A 191 4.14 -32.46 19.60
N GLY A 192 2.86 -32.82 19.58
CA GLY A 192 1.95 -32.84 20.74
C GLY A 192 1.33 -31.47 21.07
N LEU A 193 1.38 -30.54 20.13
CA LEU A 193 0.64 -29.27 20.17
C LEU A 193 -0.78 -29.48 19.64
N ASP A 194 -1.69 -28.59 20.01
CA ASP A 194 -3.03 -28.57 19.44
C ASP A 194 -2.95 -28.00 18.01
N PRO A 195 -3.33 -28.78 16.96
CA PRO A 195 -3.24 -28.32 15.58
C PRO A 195 -4.16 -27.15 15.23
N GLU A 196 -5.19 -26.87 16.04
CA GLU A 196 -6.15 -25.80 15.82
C GLU A 196 -5.83 -24.54 16.66
N GLN A 197 -4.75 -24.54 17.44
CA GLN A 197 -4.35 -23.41 18.27
C GLN A 197 -2.98 -22.88 17.87
N PRO A 198 -2.95 -21.77 17.10
CA PRO A 198 -1.71 -21.08 16.79
C PRO A 198 -1.10 -20.40 18.02
N PRO A 199 0.18 -20.05 18.00
CA PRO A 199 0.76 -19.19 19.02
C PRO A 199 0.07 -17.80 19.00
N GLU A 200 -0.43 -17.38 20.15
CA GLU A 200 -1.14 -16.10 20.31
C GLU A 200 -0.19 -14.92 20.55
N THR A 201 1.01 -15.19 21.09
CA THR A 201 2.02 -14.18 21.41
C THR A 201 3.35 -14.47 20.73
N TRP A 202 4.20 -13.45 20.61
CA TRP A 202 5.56 -13.61 20.11
C TRP A 202 6.39 -14.56 20.98
N GLU A 203 6.13 -14.59 22.29
CA GLU A 203 6.82 -15.52 23.20
C GLU A 203 6.43 -16.98 22.90
N GLU A 204 5.13 -17.26 22.73
CA GLU A 204 4.64 -18.59 22.33
C GLU A 204 5.14 -19.00 20.94
N LEU A 205 5.21 -18.06 19.98
CA LEU A 205 5.77 -18.33 18.67
C LEU A 205 7.22 -18.82 18.77
N ARG A 206 8.04 -18.17 19.59
CA ARG A 206 9.43 -18.58 19.82
C ARG A 206 9.52 -19.94 20.49
N GLU A 207 8.70 -20.20 21.49
CA GLU A 207 8.65 -21.51 22.17
C GLU A 207 8.25 -22.64 21.19
N TYR A 208 7.24 -22.39 20.35
CA TYR A 208 6.83 -23.35 19.34
C TYR A 208 7.89 -23.51 18.26
N ALA A 209 8.53 -22.44 17.81
CA ALA A 209 9.62 -22.51 16.86
C ALA A 209 10.79 -23.37 17.38
N GLN A 210 11.16 -23.19 18.66
CA GLN A 210 12.19 -24.02 19.30
C GLN A 210 11.79 -25.49 19.40
N LEU A 211 10.53 -25.79 19.76
CA LEU A 211 10.03 -27.16 19.88
C LEU A 211 9.98 -27.90 18.55
N LEU A 212 9.59 -27.17 17.49
CA LEU A 212 9.38 -27.70 16.13
C LEU A 212 10.65 -27.77 15.28
N HIS A 213 11.70 -27.03 15.66
CA HIS A 213 12.98 -26.99 14.96
C HIS A 213 13.80 -28.27 15.23
N LYS A 214 13.44 -29.36 14.53
CA LYS A 214 14.12 -30.68 14.69
C LYS A 214 13.85 -31.57 13.48
N ASP A 215 14.65 -32.62 13.34
CA ASP A 215 14.47 -33.71 12.37
C ASP A 215 14.34 -33.25 10.90
N GLY A 216 15.02 -32.12 10.56
CA GLY A 216 14.98 -31.54 9.21
C GLY A 216 13.82 -30.58 8.97
N VAL A 217 13.03 -30.29 10.02
CA VAL A 217 12.00 -29.26 10.01
C VAL A 217 12.57 -27.99 10.64
N TYR A 218 12.28 -26.84 10.02
CA TYR A 218 12.58 -25.50 10.52
C TYR A 218 11.38 -24.95 11.29
N GLY A 219 11.62 -24.33 12.44
CA GLY A 219 10.55 -23.88 13.34
C GLY A 219 9.75 -22.72 12.79
N VAL A 220 10.42 -21.70 12.21
CA VAL A 220 9.76 -20.49 11.68
C VAL A 220 10.50 -19.92 10.49
N GLY A 221 9.73 -19.32 9.56
CA GLY A 221 10.23 -18.54 8.43
C GLY A 221 9.71 -17.11 8.47
N MET A 222 10.62 -16.14 8.37
CA MET A 222 10.34 -14.72 8.24
C MET A 222 11.39 -14.07 7.36
N ARG A 223 11.09 -12.91 6.75
CA ARG A 223 12.00 -12.23 5.81
C ARG A 223 13.19 -11.60 6.52
N GLY A 224 14.42 -11.96 6.09
CA GLY A 224 15.65 -11.42 6.64
C GLY A 224 16.46 -10.55 5.67
N ALA A 225 16.04 -10.45 4.41
CA ALA A 225 16.71 -9.63 3.41
C ALA A 225 16.65 -8.13 3.77
N ARG A 226 17.69 -7.39 3.39
CA ARG A 226 17.69 -5.93 3.50
C ARG A 226 16.54 -5.33 2.73
N SER A 227 16.14 -4.11 3.12
CA SER A 227 15.11 -3.35 2.43
C SER A 227 15.45 -3.14 0.95
N ALA A 228 14.41 -3.18 0.13
CA ALA A 228 14.48 -2.76 -1.27
C ALA A 228 13.45 -1.63 -1.47
N GLY A 229 13.93 -0.40 -1.64
CA GLY A 229 13.09 0.78 -1.84
C GLY A 229 12.18 1.11 -0.65
N GLY A 230 12.56 0.71 0.57
CA GLY A 230 11.83 1.02 1.80
C GLY A 230 10.54 0.22 2.03
N SER A 231 10.29 -0.85 1.28
CA SER A 231 9.01 -1.55 1.37
C SER A 231 9.08 -3.07 1.51
N GLU A 232 10.22 -3.67 1.20
CA GLU A 232 10.39 -5.11 1.11
C GLU A 232 11.44 -5.63 2.11
N GLY A 233 11.65 -6.95 2.11
CA GLY A 233 12.60 -7.59 3.01
C GLY A 233 12.18 -7.50 4.47
N LEU A 234 13.15 -7.39 5.38
CA LEU A 234 12.89 -7.33 6.82
C LEU A 234 12.02 -6.13 7.25
N ILE A 235 12.03 -5.03 6.47
CA ILE A 235 11.19 -3.85 6.76
C ILE A 235 9.70 -4.11 6.53
N TRP A 236 9.35 -5.18 5.81
CA TRP A 236 7.95 -5.61 5.72
C TRP A 236 7.46 -6.30 7.00
N GLU A 237 8.33 -7.00 7.73
CA GLU A 237 7.91 -7.86 8.84
C GLU A 237 8.44 -7.42 10.22
N TRP A 238 9.73 -7.03 10.34
CA TRP A 238 10.28 -6.63 11.63
C TRP A 238 9.49 -5.51 12.33
N PRO A 239 8.97 -4.46 11.65
CA PRO A 239 8.24 -3.40 12.34
C PRO A 239 7.00 -3.87 13.09
N MET A 240 6.33 -4.97 12.64
CA MET A 240 5.18 -5.49 13.39
C MET A 240 5.60 -6.06 14.76
N VAL A 241 6.79 -6.64 14.85
CA VAL A 241 7.36 -7.09 16.14
C VAL A 241 7.71 -5.88 16.98
N MET A 242 8.41 -4.90 16.42
CA MET A 242 8.82 -3.66 17.09
C MET A 242 7.63 -2.92 17.69
N TYR A 243 6.60 -2.61 16.90
CA TYR A 243 5.42 -1.89 17.39
C TYR A 243 4.64 -2.68 18.43
N SER A 244 4.50 -3.99 18.26
CA SER A 244 3.82 -4.85 19.22
C SER A 244 4.54 -4.93 20.58
N MET A 245 5.85 -4.65 20.61
CA MET A 245 6.67 -4.53 21.82
C MET A 245 6.71 -3.12 22.40
N GLY A 246 6.11 -2.12 21.72
CA GLY A 246 6.04 -0.72 22.17
C GLY A 246 7.16 0.16 21.63
N GLY A 247 7.96 -0.34 20.66
CA GLY A 247 8.95 0.47 19.93
C GLY A 247 8.32 1.28 18.79
N ASP A 248 9.01 2.32 18.34
CA ASP A 248 8.63 3.13 17.18
C ASP A 248 9.89 3.63 16.45
N PHE A 249 9.75 4.06 15.21
CA PHE A 249 10.82 4.73 14.46
C PHE A 249 11.09 6.14 14.96
N VAL A 250 10.05 6.87 15.37
CA VAL A 250 10.09 8.27 15.81
C VAL A 250 9.17 8.50 16.99
N ALA A 251 9.36 9.60 17.68
CA ALA A 251 8.63 9.90 18.92
C ALA A 251 7.11 10.10 18.74
N ASP A 252 6.67 10.76 17.66
CA ASP A 252 5.24 10.99 17.36
C ASP A 252 5.06 11.39 15.91
N PHE A 253 4.90 10.43 15.02
CA PHE A 253 4.70 10.70 13.58
C PHE A 253 3.32 11.34 13.32
N PRO A 254 3.20 12.42 12.54
CA PRO A 254 4.27 13.23 11.92
C PRO A 254 4.70 14.46 12.75
N ASN A 255 4.28 14.57 14.01
CA ASN A 255 4.42 15.79 14.83
C ASN A 255 5.82 15.93 15.45
N ASP A 256 6.47 14.83 15.80
CA ASP A 256 7.82 14.76 16.35
C ASP A 256 8.61 13.64 15.67
N MET A 257 9.45 14.02 14.71
CA MET A 257 10.28 13.12 13.93
C MET A 257 11.61 12.77 14.62
N THR A 258 11.74 13.02 15.93
CA THR A 258 12.91 12.59 16.69
C THR A 258 13.01 11.07 16.67
N PRO A 259 14.10 10.48 16.13
CA PRO A 259 14.23 9.02 16.08
C PRO A 259 14.26 8.39 17.47
N THR A 260 13.66 7.20 17.59
CA THR A 260 13.55 6.42 18.85
C THR A 260 14.07 5.00 18.69
N LEU A 261 14.94 4.77 17.70
CA LEU A 261 15.45 3.43 17.37
C LEU A 261 16.30 2.80 18.47
N ASN A 262 16.90 3.60 19.35
CA ASN A 262 17.76 3.14 20.44
C ASN A 262 17.00 2.90 21.77
N THR A 263 15.66 2.87 21.74
CA THR A 263 14.88 2.52 22.94
C THR A 263 15.00 1.02 23.27
N PRO A 264 14.84 0.63 24.54
CA PRO A 264 14.92 -0.78 24.95
C PRO A 264 13.97 -1.69 24.16
N GLU A 265 12.76 -1.23 23.86
CA GLU A 265 11.72 -1.98 23.15
C GLU A 265 12.13 -2.25 21.69
N VAL A 266 12.75 -1.27 21.03
CA VAL A 266 13.28 -1.45 19.66
C VAL A 266 14.46 -2.41 19.66
N VAL A 267 15.41 -2.25 20.59
CA VAL A 267 16.57 -3.14 20.73
C VAL A 267 16.10 -4.58 20.99
N GLU A 268 15.16 -4.80 21.92
CA GLU A 268 14.59 -6.11 22.22
C GLU A 268 13.92 -6.74 21.00
N SER A 269 13.21 -5.94 20.18
CA SER A 269 12.57 -6.42 18.97
C SER A 269 13.57 -6.93 17.94
N VAL A 270 14.73 -6.26 17.80
CA VAL A 270 15.83 -6.69 16.90
C VAL A 270 16.49 -7.97 17.42
N GLU A 271 16.75 -8.07 18.74
CA GLU A 271 17.30 -9.26 19.36
C GLU A 271 16.37 -10.47 19.18
N TYR A 272 15.07 -10.27 19.41
CA TYR A 272 14.05 -11.29 19.23
C TYR A 272 13.98 -11.77 17.78
N TYR A 273 13.95 -10.85 16.83
CA TYR A 273 13.88 -11.18 15.41
C TYR A 273 15.13 -11.92 14.94
N ALA A 274 16.31 -11.46 15.39
CA ALA A 274 17.58 -12.11 15.12
C ALA A 274 17.64 -13.54 15.69
N ASP A 275 17.14 -13.75 16.92
CA ASP A 275 17.06 -15.07 17.56
C ASP A 275 16.23 -16.05 16.74
N LEU A 276 15.06 -15.64 16.25
CA LEU A 276 14.21 -16.47 15.40
C LEU A 276 14.92 -16.92 14.12
N LEU A 277 15.51 -15.97 13.38
CA LEU A 277 16.12 -16.27 12.09
C LEU A 277 17.42 -17.07 12.21
N GLN A 278 18.21 -16.82 13.26
CA GLN A 278 19.51 -17.45 13.45
C GLN A 278 19.41 -18.86 14.04
N ASN A 279 18.41 -19.12 14.88
CA ASN A 279 18.38 -20.33 15.70
C ASN A 279 17.24 -21.29 15.34
N TYR A 280 16.14 -20.80 14.71
CA TYR A 280 14.93 -21.61 14.49
C TYR A 280 14.45 -21.59 13.04
N SER A 281 15.17 -20.94 12.13
CA SER A 281 14.83 -20.84 10.70
C SER A 281 15.76 -21.65 9.81
N PHE A 282 15.47 -21.65 8.51
CA PHE A 282 16.25 -22.36 7.51
C PHE A 282 17.58 -21.65 7.18
N PRO A 283 18.59 -22.38 6.67
CA PRO A 283 19.86 -21.77 6.27
C PRO A 283 19.65 -20.68 5.22
N GLY A 284 20.18 -19.47 5.50
CA GLY A 284 20.00 -18.30 4.65
C GLY A 284 18.80 -17.42 5.01
N ALA A 285 18.03 -17.75 6.02
CA ALA A 285 16.89 -16.96 6.47
C ALA A 285 17.21 -15.48 6.76
N THR A 286 18.42 -15.20 7.24
CA THR A 286 18.90 -13.83 7.50
C THR A 286 19.09 -12.96 6.24
N THR A 287 18.91 -13.52 5.06
CA THR A 287 19.00 -12.83 3.76
C THR A 287 17.88 -13.23 2.80
N CYS A 288 16.85 -13.94 3.29
CA CYS A 288 15.75 -14.45 2.48
C CYS A 288 14.66 -13.40 2.25
N ASN A 289 13.97 -13.57 1.15
CA ASN A 289 12.73 -12.88 0.83
C ASN A 289 11.56 -13.87 0.75
N PHE A 290 10.37 -13.39 0.36
CA PHE A 290 9.15 -14.21 0.30
C PHE A 290 9.28 -15.41 -0.67
N GLU A 291 10.07 -15.27 -1.73
CA GLU A 291 10.33 -16.38 -2.66
C GLU A 291 11.05 -17.55 -1.99
N ASP A 292 12.03 -17.27 -1.11
CA ASP A 292 12.78 -18.29 -0.39
C ASP A 292 11.90 -18.99 0.65
N ILE A 293 11.06 -18.21 1.36
CA ILE A 293 10.04 -18.75 2.29
C ILE A 293 9.08 -19.64 1.51
N THR A 294 8.57 -19.18 0.36
CA THR A 294 7.68 -19.97 -0.50
C THR A 294 8.30 -21.31 -0.88
N VAL A 295 9.57 -21.31 -1.28
CA VAL A 295 10.29 -22.56 -1.63
C VAL A 295 10.38 -23.49 -0.42
N SER A 296 10.70 -22.99 0.78
CA SER A 296 10.78 -23.81 1.99
C SER A 296 9.41 -24.41 2.37
N VAL A 297 8.33 -23.59 2.30
CA VAL A 297 6.95 -24.10 2.48
C VAL A 297 6.61 -25.17 1.46
N GLN A 298 6.92 -24.97 0.18
CA GLN A 298 6.67 -25.95 -0.89
C GLN A 298 7.47 -27.25 -0.70
N GLN A 299 8.65 -27.18 -0.10
CA GLN A 299 9.43 -28.36 0.24
C GLN A 299 8.87 -29.12 1.45
N GLY A 300 8.01 -28.49 2.23
CA GLY A 300 7.32 -29.07 3.39
C GLY A 300 8.20 -29.18 4.64
N ASP A 301 9.27 -28.41 4.71
CA ASP A 301 10.25 -28.44 5.81
C ASP A 301 10.10 -27.25 6.78
N LEU A 302 9.07 -26.40 6.63
CA LEU A 302 8.81 -25.26 7.48
C LEU A 302 7.54 -25.46 8.32
N ALA A 303 7.67 -25.33 9.65
CA ALA A 303 6.55 -25.59 10.58
C ALA A 303 5.62 -24.38 10.76
N MET A 304 6.17 -23.17 10.84
CA MET A 304 5.44 -21.93 10.90
C MET A 304 6.08 -20.89 9.98
N TRP A 305 5.29 -19.97 9.48
CA TRP A 305 5.83 -18.80 8.78
C TRP A 305 4.90 -17.59 8.89
N ILE A 306 5.50 -16.44 8.76
CA ILE A 306 4.79 -15.17 8.72
C ILE A 306 5.12 -14.53 7.38
N ASP A 307 4.09 -14.15 6.61
CA ASP A 307 4.29 -13.48 5.33
C ASP A 307 2.95 -12.92 4.81
N GLY A 308 2.99 -12.24 3.66
CA GLY A 308 1.86 -11.58 3.03
C GLY A 308 0.68 -12.52 2.74
N ALA A 309 -0.53 -12.10 3.09
CA ALA A 309 -1.76 -12.87 2.89
C ALA A 309 -2.02 -13.25 1.42
N ALA A 310 -1.57 -12.43 0.47
CA ALA A 310 -1.78 -12.66 -0.96
C ALA A 310 -0.96 -13.81 -1.56
N ILE A 311 0.01 -14.38 -0.82
CA ILE A 311 0.95 -15.40 -1.32
C ILE A 311 0.41 -16.84 -1.14
N VAL A 312 -0.65 -17.00 -0.36
CA VAL A 312 -1.24 -18.32 -0.02
C VAL A 312 -1.38 -19.28 -1.21
N PRO A 313 -1.89 -18.86 -2.39
CA PRO A 313 -1.99 -19.77 -3.53
C PRO A 313 -0.67 -20.43 -3.95
N ASN A 314 0.46 -19.74 -3.71
CA ASN A 314 1.78 -20.31 -4.03
C ASN A 314 2.22 -21.34 -2.98
N TYR A 315 1.82 -21.18 -1.73
CA TYR A 315 2.20 -22.10 -0.65
C TYR A 315 1.56 -23.48 -0.81
N ILE A 316 0.31 -23.53 -1.27
CA ILE A 316 -0.50 -24.75 -1.36
C ILE A 316 -0.73 -25.22 -2.80
N ASP A 317 0.01 -24.68 -3.78
CA ASP A 317 -0.09 -25.10 -5.18
C ASP A 317 0.13 -26.64 -5.30
N PRO A 318 -0.87 -27.45 -5.65
CA PRO A 318 -0.77 -28.89 -5.63
C PRO A 318 0.23 -29.46 -6.67
N GLU A 319 0.63 -28.64 -7.66
CA GLU A 319 1.60 -29.05 -8.66
C GLU A 319 3.05 -28.81 -8.19
N LYS A 320 3.27 -27.91 -7.24
CA LYS A 320 4.60 -27.48 -6.79
C LYS A 320 4.88 -27.79 -5.32
N SER A 321 3.84 -27.81 -4.48
CA SER A 321 4.00 -27.89 -3.02
C SER A 321 3.77 -29.30 -2.48
N LYS A 322 4.59 -29.68 -1.50
CA LYS A 322 4.34 -30.84 -0.64
C LYS A 322 3.45 -30.47 0.55
N THR A 323 3.38 -29.20 0.90
CA THR A 323 2.45 -28.67 1.89
C THR A 323 1.06 -28.67 1.30
N ARG A 324 0.13 -29.35 1.93
CA ARG A 324 -1.26 -29.46 1.45
C ARG A 324 -2.12 -28.45 2.16
N GLU A 325 -3.18 -28.02 1.50
CA GLU A 325 -4.12 -27.03 2.03
C GLU A 325 -4.68 -27.43 3.39
N GLU A 326 -5.13 -28.69 3.51
CA GLU A 326 -5.71 -29.24 4.74
C GLU A 326 -4.75 -29.25 5.94
N ASP A 327 -3.44 -29.19 5.67
CA ASP A 327 -2.40 -29.17 6.70
C ASP A 327 -2.02 -27.75 7.16
N VAL A 328 -2.58 -26.69 6.55
CA VAL A 328 -2.21 -25.30 6.88
C VAL A 328 -3.27 -24.63 7.75
N GLY A 329 -2.83 -24.00 8.82
CA GLY A 329 -3.63 -23.09 9.63
C GLY A 329 -3.33 -21.63 9.32
N PHE A 330 -4.29 -20.73 9.59
CA PHE A 330 -4.26 -19.30 9.26
C PHE A 330 -4.72 -18.48 10.45
N ALA A 331 -3.93 -17.49 10.87
CA ALA A 331 -4.29 -16.57 11.95
C ALA A 331 -3.70 -15.18 11.70
N PRO A 332 -4.23 -14.12 12.34
CA PRO A 332 -3.50 -12.87 12.49
C PRO A 332 -2.14 -13.09 13.16
N VAL A 333 -1.20 -12.19 12.92
CA VAL A 333 0.14 -12.24 13.53
C VAL A 333 0.08 -12.25 15.06
N PRO A 334 1.08 -12.81 15.77
CA PRO A 334 1.11 -12.85 17.23
C PRO A 334 1.05 -11.47 17.88
N ALA A 335 0.58 -11.40 19.13
CA ALA A 335 0.55 -10.19 19.92
C ALA A 335 1.85 -10.00 20.73
N GLY A 336 2.26 -8.78 20.91
CA GLY A 336 3.19 -8.34 21.95
C GLY A 336 2.46 -7.67 23.12
N PRO A 337 3.19 -7.05 24.05
CA PRO A 337 2.61 -6.32 25.18
C PRO A 337 1.62 -5.21 24.77
N GLU A 338 1.86 -4.55 23.62
CA GLU A 338 1.00 -3.48 23.09
C GLU A 338 -0.08 -4.02 22.12
N GLY A 339 -0.21 -5.33 21.99
CA GLY A 339 -1.19 -5.98 21.13
C GLY A 339 -0.61 -6.50 19.81
N ARG A 340 -1.51 -6.74 18.85
CA ARG A 340 -1.14 -7.18 17.50
C ARG A 340 -0.93 -5.95 16.62
N CYS A 341 0.08 -5.98 15.79
CA CYS A 341 0.34 -4.98 14.78
C CYS A 341 0.64 -5.69 13.46
N ALA A 342 -0.20 -5.50 12.46
CA ALA A 342 0.01 -6.06 11.13
C ALA A 342 0.31 -4.94 10.12
N PRO A 343 1.25 -5.11 9.18
CA PRO A 343 1.48 -4.11 8.16
C PRO A 343 0.24 -3.94 7.27
N LEU A 344 -0.03 -2.71 6.86
CA LEU A 344 -0.99 -2.38 5.81
C LEU A 344 -0.26 -1.69 4.66
N ASN A 345 -0.20 -2.36 3.53
CA ASN A 345 0.27 -1.76 2.29
C ASN A 345 -0.90 -1.62 1.32
N VAL A 346 -1.33 -0.39 1.09
CA VAL A 346 -2.44 -0.09 0.19
C VAL A 346 -1.89 0.18 -1.21
N HIS A 347 -2.43 -0.53 -2.16
CA HIS A 347 -2.19 -0.26 -3.57
C HIS A 347 -3.40 0.48 -4.15
N SER A 348 -3.15 1.51 -4.91
CA SER A 348 -4.19 2.41 -5.42
C SER A 348 -4.07 2.68 -6.90
N VAL A 349 -5.18 3.13 -7.48
CA VAL A 349 -5.21 3.76 -8.79
C VAL A 349 -5.35 5.26 -8.62
N ASN A 350 -4.58 6.01 -9.40
CA ASN A 350 -4.40 7.44 -9.23
C ASN A 350 -4.42 8.13 -10.60
N ILE A 351 -4.94 9.35 -10.63
CA ILE A 351 -4.96 10.19 -11.83
C ILE A 351 -3.74 11.13 -11.78
N PRO A 352 -2.82 11.07 -12.75
CA PRO A 352 -1.75 12.06 -12.86
C PRO A 352 -2.31 13.48 -13.01
N LYS A 353 -1.63 14.47 -12.41
CA LYS A 353 -2.08 15.88 -12.47
C LYS A 353 -2.30 16.35 -13.90
N ASN A 354 -1.43 15.99 -14.82
CA ASN A 354 -1.45 16.42 -16.21
C ASN A 354 -2.19 15.47 -17.16
N ALA A 355 -2.90 14.47 -16.63
CA ALA A 355 -3.71 13.55 -17.44
C ALA A 355 -4.67 14.31 -18.36
N LYS A 356 -4.80 13.85 -19.62
CA LYS A 356 -5.69 14.47 -20.61
C LYS A 356 -7.14 14.07 -20.40
N ASN A 357 -7.37 12.82 -20.03
CA ASN A 357 -8.69 12.20 -19.98
C ASN A 357 -9.12 11.94 -18.53
N LYS A 358 -9.05 12.98 -17.66
CA LYS A 358 -9.32 12.86 -16.21
C LYS A 358 -10.72 12.34 -15.89
N GLU A 359 -11.73 12.86 -16.60
CA GLU A 359 -13.12 12.46 -16.39
C GLU A 359 -13.34 10.99 -16.81
N ARG A 360 -12.65 10.55 -17.86
CA ARG A 360 -12.69 9.15 -18.32
C ARG A 360 -11.92 8.24 -17.35
N ALA A 361 -10.77 8.67 -16.85
CA ALA A 361 -10.02 7.95 -15.84
C ALA A 361 -10.85 7.80 -14.55
N TRP A 362 -11.54 8.87 -14.12
CA TRP A 362 -12.44 8.84 -12.98
C TRP A 362 -13.60 7.86 -13.16
N HIS A 363 -14.27 7.89 -14.31
CA HIS A 363 -15.33 6.94 -14.62
C HIS A 363 -14.83 5.50 -14.63
N PHE A 364 -13.65 5.26 -15.20
CA PHE A 364 -13.03 3.93 -15.18
C PHE A 364 -12.70 3.47 -13.76
N MET A 365 -12.20 4.35 -12.89
CA MET A 365 -11.93 4.03 -11.49
C MET A 365 -13.20 3.57 -10.75
N GLN A 366 -14.33 4.28 -10.95
CA GLN A 366 -15.61 3.90 -10.35
C GLN A 366 -16.04 2.50 -10.82
N TRP A 367 -15.96 2.23 -12.12
CA TRP A 367 -16.31 0.93 -12.68
C TRP A 367 -15.36 -0.18 -12.22
N ALA A 368 -14.06 0.05 -12.28
CA ALA A 368 -13.03 -0.94 -11.94
C ALA A 368 -13.05 -1.34 -10.46
N LEU A 369 -13.48 -0.45 -9.58
CA LEU A 369 -13.53 -0.66 -8.13
C LEU A 369 -14.95 -0.86 -7.59
N SER A 370 -15.95 -0.99 -8.46
CA SER A 370 -17.28 -1.43 -8.07
C SER A 370 -17.24 -2.85 -7.50
N GLU A 371 -18.21 -3.18 -6.65
CA GLU A 371 -18.32 -4.52 -6.07
C GLU A 371 -18.35 -5.61 -7.16
N GLU A 372 -19.20 -5.41 -8.19
CA GLU A 372 -19.34 -6.36 -9.30
C GLU A 372 -18.01 -6.63 -10.01
N THR A 373 -17.28 -5.55 -10.34
CA THR A 373 -16.00 -5.70 -11.04
C THR A 373 -14.95 -6.36 -10.14
N LEU A 374 -14.85 -5.97 -8.86
CA LEU A 374 -13.90 -6.58 -7.94
C LEU A 374 -14.19 -8.06 -7.69
N VAL A 375 -15.46 -8.46 -7.60
CA VAL A 375 -15.85 -9.88 -7.53
C VAL A 375 -15.35 -10.62 -8.78
N ARG A 376 -15.54 -10.07 -9.97
CA ARG A 376 -15.03 -10.65 -11.22
C ARG A 376 -13.50 -10.73 -11.25
N LEU A 377 -12.81 -9.70 -10.78
CA LEU A 377 -11.34 -9.73 -10.70
C LEU A 377 -10.83 -10.84 -9.76
N GLY A 378 -11.59 -11.16 -8.72
CA GLY A 378 -11.26 -12.25 -7.81
C GLY A 378 -11.67 -13.63 -8.29
N THR A 379 -12.75 -13.75 -9.08
CA THR A 379 -13.29 -15.05 -9.56
C THR A 379 -12.74 -15.45 -10.92
N GLU A 380 -12.65 -14.53 -11.87
CA GLU A 380 -12.11 -14.73 -13.21
C GLU A 380 -10.59 -14.45 -13.27
N GLY A 381 -10.09 -13.64 -12.34
CA GLY A 381 -8.68 -13.28 -12.14
C GLY A 381 -8.06 -13.96 -10.94
N ASN A 382 -7.06 -13.27 -10.35
CA ASN A 382 -6.36 -13.72 -9.15
C ASN A 382 -6.27 -12.58 -8.11
N LEU A 383 -7.17 -11.58 -8.15
CA LEU A 383 -7.18 -10.49 -7.19
C LEU A 383 -7.95 -10.90 -5.95
N VAL A 384 -7.26 -11.45 -4.97
CA VAL A 384 -7.87 -11.99 -3.73
C VAL A 384 -7.85 -11.01 -2.55
N THR A 385 -6.98 -10.00 -2.59
CA THR A 385 -6.87 -8.98 -1.55
C THR A 385 -7.45 -7.67 -2.05
N VAL A 386 -8.74 -7.44 -1.83
CA VAL A 386 -9.44 -6.24 -2.30
C VAL A 386 -9.72 -5.27 -1.15
N SER A 387 -9.84 -4.00 -1.45
CA SER A 387 -10.14 -2.96 -0.45
C SER A 387 -11.63 -2.70 -0.25
N ARG A 388 -12.50 -3.66 -0.59
CA ARG A 388 -13.97 -3.56 -0.43
C ARG A 388 -14.51 -4.74 0.35
N GLU A 389 -15.10 -4.46 1.51
CA GLU A 389 -15.54 -5.51 2.43
C GLU A 389 -16.68 -6.39 1.86
N ALA A 390 -17.59 -5.80 1.09
CA ALA A 390 -18.71 -6.54 0.50
C ALA A 390 -18.27 -7.70 -0.39
N VAL A 391 -17.14 -7.57 -1.07
CA VAL A 391 -16.58 -8.63 -1.94
C VAL A 391 -16.28 -9.91 -1.14
N TYR A 392 -15.78 -9.77 0.08
CA TYR A 392 -15.50 -10.92 0.96
C TYR A 392 -16.76 -11.60 1.52
N ASN A 393 -17.94 -11.02 1.30
CA ASN A 393 -19.22 -11.61 1.64
C ASN A 393 -19.94 -12.18 0.40
N ASN A 394 -19.36 -12.01 -0.80
CA ASN A 394 -19.94 -12.51 -2.04
C ASN A 394 -19.72 -14.05 -2.16
N ALA A 395 -20.79 -14.80 -2.46
CA ALA A 395 -20.74 -16.26 -2.47
C ALA A 395 -19.79 -16.82 -3.55
N ASP A 396 -19.78 -16.22 -4.75
CA ASP A 396 -18.93 -16.69 -5.86
C ASP A 396 -17.45 -16.41 -5.57
N PHE A 397 -17.17 -15.24 -4.94
CA PHE A 397 -15.81 -14.89 -4.50
C PHE A 397 -15.30 -15.85 -3.43
N ILE A 398 -16.14 -16.16 -2.42
CA ILE A 398 -15.81 -17.09 -1.35
C ILE A 398 -15.59 -18.49 -1.96
N GLU A 399 -16.52 -19.02 -2.76
CA GLU A 399 -16.38 -20.35 -3.37
C GLU A 399 -15.08 -20.49 -4.18
N LYS A 400 -14.71 -19.45 -4.92
CA LYS A 400 -13.48 -19.46 -5.74
C LYS A 400 -12.19 -19.38 -4.92
N ASN A 401 -12.23 -18.66 -3.80
CA ASN A 401 -11.07 -18.36 -2.97
C ASN A 401 -11.16 -19.01 -1.60
N ASP A 402 -11.98 -20.05 -1.47
CA ASP A 402 -12.13 -20.80 -0.23
C ASP A 402 -10.87 -21.66 0.02
N VAL A 403 -10.09 -21.25 1.02
CA VAL A 403 -8.90 -21.97 1.46
C VAL A 403 -9.05 -22.28 2.94
N GLY A 404 -8.93 -23.56 3.30
CA GLY A 404 -9.04 -24.03 4.67
C GLY A 404 -10.43 -23.78 5.28
N ASP A 405 -11.51 -24.09 4.58
CA ASP A 405 -12.89 -23.81 4.99
C ASP A 405 -13.07 -22.31 5.37
N SER A 406 -12.61 -21.41 4.52
CA SER A 406 -12.62 -19.95 4.68
C SER A 406 -11.72 -19.42 5.82
N ALA A 407 -10.90 -20.25 6.43
CA ALA A 407 -10.03 -19.83 7.53
C ALA A 407 -9.04 -18.72 7.10
N TRP A 408 -8.47 -18.86 5.89
CA TRP A 408 -7.59 -17.82 5.32
C TRP A 408 -8.30 -16.47 5.11
N LEU A 409 -9.47 -16.48 4.45
CA LEU A 409 -10.23 -15.24 4.22
C LEU A 409 -10.64 -14.59 5.54
N ASN A 410 -11.04 -15.39 6.54
CA ASN A 410 -11.43 -14.90 7.85
C ASN A 410 -10.23 -14.28 8.60
N ALA A 411 -9.06 -14.95 8.60
CA ALA A 411 -7.85 -14.43 9.23
C ALA A 411 -7.39 -13.12 8.57
N MET A 412 -7.46 -13.04 7.24
CA MET A 412 -7.09 -11.83 6.49
C MET A 412 -8.05 -10.67 6.81
N ARG A 413 -9.37 -10.91 6.80
CA ARG A 413 -10.39 -9.89 7.17
C ARG A 413 -10.20 -9.40 8.60
N ASP A 414 -9.97 -10.31 9.53
CA ASP A 414 -9.72 -9.97 10.93
C ASP A 414 -8.44 -9.13 11.08
N SER A 415 -7.36 -9.52 10.39
CA SER A 415 -6.11 -8.77 10.39
C SER A 415 -6.30 -7.34 9.84
N LEU A 416 -6.98 -7.20 8.70
CA LEU A 416 -7.24 -5.90 8.06
C LEU A 416 -8.18 -5.00 8.90
N ALA A 417 -9.20 -5.58 9.55
CA ALA A 417 -10.20 -4.82 10.29
C ALA A 417 -9.70 -4.37 11.66
N ASN A 418 -8.89 -5.20 12.34
CA ASN A 418 -8.59 -5.01 13.77
C ASN A 418 -7.13 -4.72 14.08
N TYR A 419 -6.18 -5.09 13.21
CA TYR A 419 -4.75 -5.06 13.52
C TYR A 419 -3.90 -4.36 12.45
N ALA A 420 -4.46 -4.04 11.27
CA ALA A 420 -3.74 -3.39 10.20
C ALA A 420 -3.37 -1.95 10.57
N MET A 421 -2.08 -1.64 10.47
CA MET A 421 -1.50 -0.36 10.79
C MET A 421 -1.05 0.36 9.51
N PRO A 422 -1.76 1.40 9.06
CA PRO A 422 -1.38 2.15 7.85
C PRO A 422 0.01 2.77 7.94
N GLN A 423 0.37 3.18 9.16
CA GLN A 423 1.63 3.86 9.47
C GLN A 423 2.64 2.92 10.14
N TYR A 424 2.65 1.62 9.79
CA TYR A 424 3.65 0.69 10.31
C TYR A 424 5.10 1.05 9.91
N ARG A 425 5.26 2.12 9.19
CA ARG A 425 6.50 2.82 8.85
C ARG A 425 6.20 4.30 8.64
N PRO A 426 7.13 5.23 8.94
CA PRO A 426 6.94 6.64 8.64
C PRO A 426 6.67 6.87 7.15
N LEU A 427 5.56 7.53 6.84
CA LEU A 427 5.18 7.85 5.46
C LEU A 427 5.70 9.24 5.10
N ASN A 428 7.02 9.36 4.91
CA ASN A 428 7.71 10.59 4.52
C ASN A 428 8.66 10.34 3.33
N PRO A 429 9.05 11.36 2.59
CA PRO A 429 9.92 11.22 1.40
C PRO A 429 11.27 10.56 1.67
N GLU A 430 11.82 10.73 2.88
CA GLU A 430 13.11 10.18 3.32
C GLU A 430 13.04 8.72 3.74
N TRP A 431 11.83 8.16 3.83
CA TRP A 431 11.64 6.78 4.30
C TRP A 431 12.51 5.73 3.58
N PRO A 432 12.71 5.76 2.24
CA PRO A 432 13.57 4.78 1.59
C PRO A 432 15.00 4.78 2.15
N GLU A 433 15.56 5.96 2.44
CA GLU A 433 16.90 6.10 3.02
C GLU A 433 16.94 5.62 4.47
N VAL A 434 15.93 5.99 5.26
CA VAL A 434 15.78 5.52 6.65
C VAL A 434 15.67 3.99 6.70
N ALA A 435 14.85 3.40 5.83
CA ALA A 435 14.69 1.95 5.75
C ALA A 435 15.99 1.24 5.37
N ASP A 436 16.77 1.81 4.46
CA ASP A 436 18.09 1.27 4.08
C ASP A 436 19.08 1.33 5.25
N ILE A 437 19.16 2.44 5.99
CA ILE A 437 19.98 2.59 7.18
C ILE A 437 19.62 1.50 8.20
N VAL A 438 18.35 1.45 8.61
CA VAL A 438 17.85 0.52 9.63
C VAL A 438 18.09 -0.93 9.21
N SER A 439 17.72 -1.29 7.98
CA SER A 439 17.87 -2.67 7.51
C SER A 439 19.33 -3.10 7.38
N ASN A 440 20.25 -2.19 7.06
CA ASN A 440 21.68 -2.47 7.03
C ASN A 440 22.19 -2.84 8.42
N TYR A 441 21.90 -2.04 9.44
CA TYR A 441 22.37 -2.31 10.80
C TYR A 441 21.73 -3.55 11.42
N ILE A 442 20.45 -3.81 11.17
CA ILE A 442 19.80 -5.07 11.59
C ILE A 442 20.47 -6.27 10.89
N SER A 443 20.82 -6.15 9.61
CA SER A 443 21.56 -7.22 8.90
C SER A 443 22.95 -7.47 9.50
N ASP A 444 23.63 -6.46 10.02
CA ASP A 444 24.92 -6.62 10.71
C ASP A 444 24.74 -7.35 12.06
N VAL A 445 23.61 -7.16 12.75
CA VAL A 445 23.21 -7.97 13.91
C VAL A 445 22.98 -9.42 13.49
N PHE A 446 22.27 -9.67 12.39
CA PHE A 446 22.07 -11.02 11.86
C PHE A 446 23.41 -11.70 11.50
N ALA A 447 24.37 -10.94 10.98
CA ALA A 447 25.70 -11.42 10.69
C ALA A 447 26.61 -11.57 11.94
N LYS A 448 26.10 -11.21 13.13
CA LYS A 448 26.84 -11.22 14.42
C LYS A 448 28.09 -10.32 14.40
N GLN A 449 28.04 -9.23 13.64
CA GLN A 449 29.13 -8.25 13.53
C GLN A 449 29.09 -7.22 14.67
N ILE A 450 27.88 -6.82 15.08
CA ILE A 450 27.62 -5.87 16.17
C ILE A 450 26.44 -6.36 17.03
N SER A 451 26.28 -5.82 18.22
CA SER A 451 25.09 -6.06 19.06
C SER A 451 23.88 -5.28 18.55
N ALA A 452 22.67 -5.69 18.94
CA ALA A 452 21.45 -4.94 18.60
C ALA A 452 21.47 -3.53 19.21
N GLU A 453 21.96 -3.38 20.45
CA GLU A 453 22.10 -2.09 21.13
C GLU A 453 23.04 -1.15 20.33
N GLU A 454 24.24 -1.62 19.92
CA GLU A 454 25.17 -0.83 19.12
C GLU A 454 24.60 -0.49 17.74
N ALA A 455 23.93 -1.45 17.08
CA ALA A 455 23.31 -1.27 15.79
C ALA A 455 22.24 -0.18 15.82
N MET A 456 21.34 -0.25 16.81
CA MET A 456 20.23 0.69 16.91
C MET A 456 20.68 2.07 17.40
N GLU A 457 21.73 2.17 18.20
CA GLU A 457 22.32 3.47 18.57
C GLU A 457 22.87 4.18 17.33
N ILE A 458 23.65 3.48 16.50
CA ILE A 458 24.22 4.06 15.29
C ILE A 458 23.10 4.40 14.28
N ALA A 459 22.14 3.50 14.08
CA ALA A 459 21.00 3.76 13.19
C ALA A 459 20.20 4.99 13.62
N ASN A 460 19.99 5.15 14.94
CA ASN A 460 19.30 6.31 15.50
C ASN A 460 20.01 7.63 15.21
N GLU A 461 21.35 7.65 15.32
CA GLU A 461 22.16 8.84 14.99
C GLU A 461 22.13 9.17 13.49
N GLU A 462 22.25 8.16 12.61
CA GLU A 462 22.23 8.37 11.16
C GLU A 462 20.84 8.82 10.68
N VAL A 463 19.76 8.22 11.19
CA VAL A 463 18.38 8.63 10.89
C VAL A 463 18.12 10.06 11.39
N ALA A 464 18.66 10.43 12.55
CA ALA A 464 18.57 11.80 13.05
C ALA A 464 19.27 12.81 12.11
N GLU A 465 20.37 12.42 11.46
CA GLU A 465 21.02 13.29 10.45
C GLU A 465 20.14 13.44 9.21
N VAL A 466 19.56 12.36 8.68
CA VAL A 466 18.61 12.41 7.55
C VAL A 466 17.47 13.38 7.86
N TYR A 467 16.88 13.27 9.06
CA TYR A 467 15.75 14.11 9.44
C TYR A 467 16.14 15.57 9.75
N ARG A 468 17.38 15.82 10.18
CA ARG A 468 17.93 17.19 10.29
C ARG A 468 18.15 17.83 8.92
N GLU A 469 18.72 17.09 7.97
CA GLU A 469 18.90 17.57 6.60
C GLU A 469 17.58 17.86 5.90
N ALA A 470 16.55 17.06 6.17
CA ALA A 470 15.18 17.27 5.70
C ALA A 470 14.45 18.42 6.43
N GLY A 471 14.96 18.87 7.58
CA GLY A 471 14.39 19.98 8.36
C GLY A 471 13.24 19.58 9.30
N TYR A 472 13.07 18.29 9.59
CA TYR A 472 12.06 17.81 10.54
C TYR A 472 12.46 18.01 12.00
N ILE A 473 13.75 17.94 12.30
CA ILE A 473 14.32 18.13 13.65
C ILE A 473 15.48 19.13 13.62
N SER A 474 15.83 19.72 14.78
CA SER A 474 16.87 20.76 14.90
C SER A 474 18.28 20.19 15.13
#